data_a9515edc41daafc8f01ceb9aeb5afae9
#
_entry.id   a9515edc41daafc8f01ceb9aeb5afae9
#
_cell.length_a   1.000
_cell.length_b   1.000
_cell.length_c   1.000
_cell.angle_alpha   90.00
_cell.angle_beta   90.00
_cell.angle_gamma   90.00
#
_symmetry.space_group_name_H-M   'P 1'
#
loop_
_entity.id
_entity.type
_entity.pdbx_description
1 polymer ?
#
loop_
_entity_poly.entity_id
_entity_poly.type
_entity_poly.pdbx_seq_one_letter_code
_entity_poly.pdbx_strand_id
1 'polypeptide(L)'
;MKPYLKNLTVAIALVASTGFSQIKDLDFNAVESKVIEWRHHIHQNPELSNREFKTAEYVAAHLKSLGIEVQTGVAHTGVVGILKGKRKGKVVALRADMDALPVTERNDLPYKSEVVSKFNGQETGVMHACGHDTHVAILMGVAEILSQNKDFAGTVKFIFQPAEEGSPPGEEGGAKLMVKEGVLENPKVDAIFGLHINSGTHVGKITYKPGGMMAASQRFVINIKGKQAHGSTPWQSVDPIVASAQIINGLQTLISRE
;
A
#
# COMPACT_ATOMS: atom_id res chain seq x y z
N MET A 1 -20.63 -54.37 -53.65
CA MET A 1 -20.34 -52.89 -53.66
C MET A 1 -20.27 -52.42 -52.27
N LYS A 2 -19.10 -52.06 -51.75
CA LYS A 2 -18.87 -51.43 -50.42
C LYS A 2 -18.68 -49.94 -50.61
N PRO A 3 -19.37 -49.07 -49.85
CA PRO A 3 -19.11 -47.64 -49.88
C PRO A 3 -17.87 -47.28 -49.03
N TYR A 4 -16.96 -46.54 -49.64
CA TYR A 4 -15.79 -45.95 -48.97
C TYR A 4 -16.23 -44.79 -48.06
N LEU A 5 -16.03 -44.93 -46.75
CA LEU A 5 -16.13 -43.86 -45.79
C LEU A 5 -14.82 -43.05 -45.89
N LYS A 6 -14.89 -41.82 -46.40
CA LYS A 6 -13.77 -40.87 -46.34
C LYS A 6 -13.69 -40.27 -44.93
N ASN A 7 -12.69 -40.66 -44.19
CA ASN A 7 -12.37 -40.03 -42.92
C ASN A 7 -11.81 -38.61 -43.18
N LEU A 8 -12.64 -37.61 -42.88
CA LEU A 8 -12.21 -36.21 -42.86
C LEU A 8 -11.61 -35.93 -41.50
N THR A 9 -10.30 -36.02 -41.37
CA THR A 9 -9.58 -35.62 -40.16
C THR A 9 -9.48 -34.10 -40.15
N VAL A 10 -10.33 -33.45 -39.35
CA VAL A 10 -10.21 -32.01 -39.07
C VAL A 10 -9.10 -31.84 -38.03
N ALA A 11 -7.95 -31.42 -38.47
CA ALA A 11 -6.86 -30.99 -37.60
C ALA A 11 -7.23 -29.62 -36.99
N ILE A 12 -7.72 -29.59 -35.76
CA ILE A 12 -7.87 -28.39 -34.98
C ILE A 12 -6.47 -27.98 -34.52
N ALA A 13 -5.87 -27.05 -35.25
CA ALA A 13 -4.64 -26.37 -34.80
C ALA A 13 -5.03 -25.47 -33.61
N LEU A 14 -4.76 -25.96 -32.40
CA LEU A 14 -4.80 -25.13 -31.19
C LEU A 14 -3.65 -24.13 -31.30
N VAL A 15 -3.91 -22.94 -31.82
CA VAL A 15 -3.00 -21.81 -31.71
C VAL A 15 -3.10 -21.35 -30.25
N ALA A 16 -2.25 -21.92 -29.40
CA ALA A 16 -1.96 -21.34 -28.11
C ALA A 16 -1.27 -20.00 -28.37
N SER A 17 -2.04 -18.93 -28.45
CA SER A 17 -1.51 -17.58 -28.36
C SER A 17 -0.96 -17.39 -26.95
N THR A 18 0.32 -17.76 -26.75
CA THR A 18 1.09 -17.28 -25.61
C THR A 18 1.19 -15.78 -25.79
N GLY A 19 0.27 -15.07 -25.14
CA GLY A 19 0.35 -13.63 -25.02
C GLY A 19 1.51 -13.26 -24.11
N PHE A 20 2.73 -13.43 -24.63
CA PHE A 20 3.87 -12.74 -24.02
C PHE A 20 3.64 -11.26 -24.22
N SER A 21 3.40 -10.56 -23.10
CA SER A 21 3.52 -9.13 -23.06
C SER A 21 4.91 -8.77 -23.53
N GLN A 22 5.03 -8.34 -24.79
CA GLN A 22 6.28 -7.79 -25.31
C GLN A 22 6.44 -6.36 -24.75
N ILE A 23 6.68 -6.26 -23.45
CA ILE A 23 7.40 -5.10 -22.93
C ILE A 23 8.86 -5.40 -23.29
N LYS A 24 9.32 -4.88 -24.42
CA LYS A 24 10.73 -4.94 -24.82
C LYS A 24 11.58 -4.38 -23.67
N ASP A 25 12.75 -4.99 -23.49
CA ASP A 25 13.80 -4.67 -22.55
C ASP A 25 13.69 -3.25 -21.95
N LEU A 26 12.98 -3.15 -20.82
CA LEU A 26 12.90 -1.92 -20.07
C LEU A 26 14.24 -1.76 -19.35
N ASP A 27 14.92 -0.65 -19.60
CA ASP A 27 16.16 -0.35 -18.89
C ASP A 27 15.84 0.21 -17.50
N PHE A 28 15.72 -0.68 -16.53
CA PHE A 28 15.51 -0.31 -15.13
C PHE A 28 16.71 0.40 -14.52
N ASN A 29 17.93 0.16 -15.04
CA ASN A 29 19.15 0.79 -14.56
C ASN A 29 19.13 2.31 -14.84
N ALA A 30 18.45 2.73 -15.91
CA ALA A 30 18.33 4.14 -16.28
C ALA A 30 17.63 5.02 -15.23
N VAL A 31 16.85 4.43 -14.33
CA VAL A 31 16.10 5.15 -13.29
C VAL A 31 16.58 4.83 -11.87
N GLU A 32 17.48 3.88 -11.68
CA GLU A 32 17.90 3.41 -10.34
C GLU A 32 18.40 4.54 -9.45
N SER A 33 19.32 5.37 -9.96
CA SER A 33 19.87 6.51 -9.18
C SER A 33 18.79 7.51 -8.77
N LYS A 34 17.83 7.77 -9.66
CA LYS A 34 16.70 8.66 -9.37
C LYS A 34 15.77 8.06 -8.32
N VAL A 35 15.48 6.75 -8.40
CA VAL A 35 14.66 6.05 -7.41
C VAL A 35 15.29 6.11 -6.03
N ILE A 36 16.61 5.96 -5.93
CA ILE A 36 17.36 6.13 -4.67
C ILE A 36 17.24 7.58 -4.17
N GLU A 37 17.41 8.56 -5.04
CA GLU A 37 17.30 10.00 -4.70
C GLU A 37 15.88 10.33 -4.21
N TRP A 38 14.85 9.90 -4.92
CA TRP A 38 13.45 10.11 -4.50
C TRP A 38 13.13 9.45 -3.18
N ARG A 39 13.62 8.21 -2.98
CA ARG A 39 13.47 7.53 -1.70
C ARG A 39 14.12 8.33 -0.56
N HIS A 40 15.36 8.80 -0.74
CA HIS A 40 16.06 9.58 0.29
C HIS A 40 15.32 10.90 0.57
N HIS A 41 14.81 11.56 -0.47
CA HIS A 41 14.02 12.79 -0.31
C HIS A 41 12.75 12.55 0.50
N ILE A 42 11.99 11.50 0.17
CA ILE A 42 10.74 11.16 0.87
C ILE A 42 11.04 10.73 2.31
N HIS A 43 12.08 9.92 2.51
CA HIS A 43 12.52 9.48 3.82
C HIS A 43 12.87 10.64 4.75
N GLN A 44 13.57 11.65 4.22
CA GLN A 44 13.99 12.83 4.96
C GLN A 44 12.82 13.79 5.28
N ASN A 45 11.72 13.69 4.56
CA ASN A 45 10.55 14.56 4.66
C ASN A 45 9.25 13.77 4.92
N PRO A 46 9.21 12.92 5.95
CA PRO A 46 8.06 12.04 6.18
C PRO A 46 6.87 12.82 6.72
N GLU A 47 5.68 12.37 6.35
CA GLU A 47 4.42 12.95 6.80
C GLU A 47 3.50 11.86 7.35
N LEU A 48 2.76 12.18 8.42
CA LEU A 48 1.82 11.27 9.06
C LEU A 48 0.55 11.04 8.20
N SER A 49 -0.15 9.95 8.48
CA SER A 49 -1.42 9.57 7.85
C SER A 49 -2.41 10.74 7.74
N ASN A 50 -3.02 10.91 6.56
CA ASN A 50 -3.89 12.03 6.16
C ASN A 50 -3.20 13.42 6.22
N ARG A 51 -1.89 13.48 6.30
CA ARG A 51 -1.09 14.73 6.33
C ARG A 51 0.02 14.71 5.27
N GLU A 52 0.00 13.77 4.33
CA GLU A 52 1.00 13.53 3.29
C GLU A 52 0.92 14.58 2.16
N PHE A 53 0.71 15.86 2.49
CA PHE A 53 0.47 16.92 1.51
C PHE A 53 1.68 17.18 0.61
N LYS A 54 2.89 17.28 1.18
CA LYS A 54 4.12 17.53 0.42
C LYS A 54 4.53 16.29 -0.38
N THR A 55 4.37 15.11 0.19
CA THR A 55 4.58 13.84 -0.49
C THR A 55 3.64 13.71 -1.69
N ALA A 56 2.37 14.03 -1.51
CA ALA A 56 1.37 14.04 -2.58
C ALA A 56 1.71 15.06 -3.68
N GLU A 57 2.12 16.27 -3.31
CA GLU A 57 2.56 17.31 -4.26
C GLU A 57 3.79 16.85 -5.06
N TYR A 58 4.78 16.27 -4.39
CA TYR A 58 6.01 15.75 -5.00
C TYR A 58 5.71 14.65 -6.02
N VAL A 59 4.91 13.68 -5.65
CA VAL A 59 4.44 12.60 -6.53
C VAL A 59 3.64 13.15 -7.71
N ALA A 60 2.68 14.03 -7.45
CA ALA A 60 1.85 14.61 -8.48
C ALA A 60 2.66 15.45 -9.50
N ALA A 61 3.65 16.21 -9.04
CA ALA A 61 4.55 16.96 -9.89
C ALA A 61 5.36 16.03 -10.80
N HIS A 62 5.92 14.94 -10.24
CA HIS A 62 6.64 13.93 -11.02
C HIS A 62 5.76 13.31 -12.11
N LEU A 63 4.57 12.80 -11.76
CA LEU A 63 3.66 12.18 -12.73
C LEU A 63 3.23 13.16 -13.83
N LYS A 64 2.96 14.42 -13.49
CA LYS A 64 2.63 15.47 -14.46
C LYS A 64 3.79 15.75 -15.41
N SER A 65 5.04 15.77 -14.92
CA SER A 65 6.24 15.98 -15.75
C SER A 65 6.41 14.88 -16.81
N LEU A 66 5.89 13.68 -16.55
CA LEU A 66 5.87 12.55 -17.47
C LEU A 66 4.69 12.57 -18.46
N GLY A 67 3.83 13.59 -18.40
CA GLY A 67 2.64 13.68 -19.22
C GLY A 67 1.57 12.65 -18.85
N ILE A 68 1.53 12.21 -17.62
CA ILE A 68 0.51 11.32 -17.05
C ILE A 68 -0.66 12.20 -16.58
N GLU A 69 -1.90 11.75 -16.84
CA GLU A 69 -3.12 12.39 -16.32
C GLU A 69 -3.18 12.16 -14.79
N VAL A 70 -3.28 13.23 -14.01
CA VAL A 70 -3.16 13.17 -12.54
C VAL A 70 -4.38 13.75 -11.85
N GLN A 71 -4.94 12.98 -10.91
CA GLN A 71 -5.93 13.41 -9.93
C GLN A 71 -5.28 13.44 -8.54
N THR A 72 -5.46 14.53 -7.80
CA THR A 72 -4.99 14.72 -6.42
C THR A 72 -6.17 14.86 -5.46
N GLY A 73 -5.90 14.72 -4.16
CA GLY A 73 -6.91 14.90 -3.11
C GLY A 73 -7.87 13.72 -2.96
N VAL A 74 -7.55 12.56 -3.50
CA VAL A 74 -8.33 11.33 -3.31
C VAL A 74 -8.07 10.81 -1.90
N ALA A 75 -9.12 10.63 -1.10
CA ALA A 75 -9.02 10.30 0.32
C ALA A 75 -8.07 11.26 1.08
N HIS A 76 -8.26 12.56 0.91
CA HIS A 76 -7.50 13.70 1.45
C HIS A 76 -6.21 14.00 0.66
N THR A 77 -5.22 13.13 0.71
CA THR A 77 -3.87 13.37 0.17
C THR A 77 -3.47 12.41 -0.94
N GLY A 78 -4.30 11.41 -1.24
CA GLY A 78 -4.00 10.41 -2.26
C GLY A 78 -3.85 11.00 -3.66
N VAL A 79 -2.98 10.38 -4.46
CA VAL A 79 -2.69 10.76 -5.85
C VAL A 79 -2.96 9.58 -6.76
N VAL A 80 -3.65 9.86 -7.87
CA VAL A 80 -3.96 8.86 -8.90
C VAL A 80 -3.42 9.33 -10.24
N GLY A 81 -2.60 8.50 -10.90
CA GLY A 81 -2.11 8.72 -12.25
C GLY A 81 -2.75 7.74 -13.24
N ILE A 82 -3.07 8.20 -14.46
CA ILE A 82 -3.63 7.34 -15.51
C ILE A 82 -2.73 7.41 -16.74
N LEU A 83 -2.13 6.27 -17.10
CA LEU A 83 -1.29 6.13 -18.28
C LEU A 83 -1.92 5.14 -19.25
N LYS A 84 -2.33 5.64 -20.42
CA LYS A 84 -2.92 4.83 -21.48
C LYS A 84 -1.82 4.32 -22.43
N GLY A 85 -1.82 3.01 -22.65
CA GLY A 85 -1.02 2.39 -23.69
C GLY A 85 -1.57 2.66 -25.10
N LYS A 86 -0.78 2.36 -26.12
CA LYS A 86 -1.16 2.58 -27.53
C LYS A 86 -2.27 1.66 -28.02
N ARG A 87 -2.51 0.53 -27.36
CA ARG A 87 -3.51 -0.48 -27.75
C ARG A 87 -4.58 -0.62 -26.68
N LYS A 88 -5.80 -0.96 -27.08
CA LYS A 88 -6.88 -1.28 -26.13
C LYS A 88 -6.51 -2.54 -25.32
N GLY A 89 -6.92 -2.59 -24.06
CA GLY A 89 -6.66 -3.73 -23.19
C GLY A 89 -7.25 -3.52 -21.80
N LYS A 90 -6.80 -4.32 -20.87
CA LYS A 90 -7.19 -4.32 -19.47
C LYS A 90 -6.66 -3.09 -18.72
N VAL A 91 -7.27 -2.79 -17.58
CA VAL A 91 -6.82 -1.77 -16.66
C VAL A 91 -6.14 -2.44 -15.47
N VAL A 92 -4.86 -2.17 -15.30
CA VAL A 92 -4.08 -2.66 -14.17
C VAL A 92 -3.75 -1.49 -13.26
N ALA A 93 -4.05 -1.62 -11.98
CA ALA A 93 -3.61 -0.65 -10.98
C ALA A 93 -2.32 -1.13 -10.30
N LEU A 94 -1.44 -0.17 -10.03
CA LEU A 94 -0.23 -0.35 -9.23
C LEU A 94 -0.33 0.58 -8.02
N ARG A 95 -0.12 0.04 -6.81
CA ARG A 95 -0.35 0.75 -5.55
C ARG A 95 0.94 0.90 -4.75
N ALA A 96 1.16 2.08 -4.22
CA ALA A 96 2.11 2.37 -3.14
C ALA A 96 1.42 3.20 -2.05
N ASP A 97 1.72 2.94 -0.80
CA ASP A 97 1.34 3.75 0.35
C ASP A 97 2.34 4.89 0.57
N MET A 98 1.90 5.99 1.21
CA MET A 98 2.70 7.21 1.30
C MET A 98 2.99 7.67 2.72
N ASP A 99 2.23 7.23 3.70
CA ASP A 99 2.29 7.75 5.07
C ASP A 99 3.47 7.21 5.87
N ALA A 100 3.91 7.99 6.84
CA ALA A 100 4.96 7.65 7.78
C ALA A 100 4.39 7.44 9.19
N LEU A 101 5.22 6.91 10.08
CA LEU A 101 4.87 6.56 11.45
C LEU A 101 5.35 7.61 12.47
N PRO A 102 4.64 7.74 13.61
CA PRO A 102 5.05 8.60 14.73
C PRO A 102 6.21 7.96 15.52
N VAL A 103 7.37 7.83 14.86
CA VAL A 103 8.58 7.19 15.36
C VAL A 103 9.76 8.15 15.23
N THR A 104 10.54 8.34 16.29
CA THR A 104 11.79 9.09 16.24
C THR A 104 12.89 8.22 15.63
N GLU A 105 13.48 8.68 14.55
CA GLU A 105 14.61 8.00 13.92
C GLU A 105 15.87 8.09 14.78
N ARG A 106 16.58 6.96 14.94
CA ARG A 106 17.72 6.84 15.87
C ARG A 106 19.03 6.45 15.19
N ASN A 107 19.06 6.43 13.86
CA ASN A 107 20.29 6.17 13.12
C ASN A 107 20.99 7.47 12.73
N ASP A 108 22.18 7.34 12.12
CA ASP A 108 23.02 8.46 11.67
C ASP A 108 23.12 8.51 10.13
N LEU A 109 22.06 8.12 9.43
CA LEU A 109 22.03 8.19 7.98
C LEU A 109 22.03 9.64 7.51
N PRO A 110 22.71 9.96 6.38
CA PRO A 110 22.81 11.34 5.90
C PRO A 110 21.46 11.92 5.43
N TYR A 111 20.45 11.07 5.23
CA TYR A 111 19.08 11.41 4.86
C TYR A 111 18.07 11.06 5.94
N LYS A 112 18.49 10.89 7.19
CA LYS A 112 17.58 10.63 8.31
C LYS A 112 16.55 11.73 8.47
N SER A 113 15.39 11.36 8.97
CA SER A 113 14.35 12.33 9.33
C SER A 113 14.67 13.06 10.63
N GLU A 114 14.54 14.38 10.60
CA GLU A 114 14.54 15.25 11.78
C GLU A 114 13.14 15.88 12.00
N VAL A 115 12.13 15.37 11.29
CA VAL A 115 10.76 15.88 11.35
C VAL A 115 10.13 15.55 12.70
N VAL A 116 9.56 16.56 13.32
CA VAL A 116 8.74 16.45 14.53
C VAL A 116 7.33 16.93 14.22
N SER A 117 6.32 16.18 14.66
CA SER A 117 4.92 16.51 14.48
C SER A 117 4.09 16.11 15.70
N LYS A 118 2.80 16.47 15.69
CA LYS A 118 1.87 16.08 16.75
C LYS A 118 1.10 14.83 16.36
N PHE A 119 1.14 13.81 17.21
CA PHE A 119 0.36 12.60 17.08
C PHE A 119 -0.41 12.34 18.39
N ASN A 120 -1.74 12.24 18.33
CA ASN A 120 -2.60 12.09 19.50
C ASN A 120 -2.35 13.16 20.59
N GLY A 121 -2.09 14.41 20.19
CA GLY A 121 -1.85 15.53 21.09
C GLY A 121 -0.44 15.64 21.69
N GLN A 122 0.46 14.69 21.37
CA GLN A 122 1.84 14.68 21.83
C GLN A 122 2.81 14.94 20.70
N GLU A 123 3.91 15.64 20.97
CA GLU A 123 5.02 15.80 20.04
C GLU A 123 5.79 14.48 19.91
N THR A 124 6.11 14.11 18.69
CA THR A 124 6.88 12.90 18.37
C THR A 124 7.69 13.11 17.10
N GLY A 125 8.81 12.40 16.96
CA GLY A 125 9.49 12.30 15.69
C GLY A 125 8.62 11.57 14.68
N VAL A 126 8.88 11.79 13.40
CA VAL A 126 8.18 11.11 12.30
C VAL A 126 9.22 10.43 11.41
N MET A 127 8.99 9.18 11.05
CA MET A 127 9.92 8.39 10.25
C MET A 127 9.18 7.41 9.34
N HIS A 128 9.68 7.17 8.14
CA HIS A 128 9.28 6.05 7.31
C HIS A 128 9.84 4.72 7.85
N ALA A 129 9.27 4.25 8.97
CA ALA A 129 9.72 3.03 9.64
C ALA A 129 9.10 1.75 9.05
N CYS A 130 8.07 1.88 8.20
CA CYS A 130 7.46 0.77 7.45
C CYS A 130 7.96 0.65 6.00
N GLY A 131 8.71 1.65 5.50
CA GLY A 131 9.34 1.63 4.19
C GLY A 131 8.48 2.14 3.04
N HIS A 132 7.42 2.89 3.33
CA HIS A 132 6.55 3.47 2.31
C HIS A 132 7.30 4.47 1.39
N ASP A 133 8.36 5.11 1.88
CA ASP A 133 9.32 5.89 1.07
C ASP A 133 9.86 5.07 -0.12
N THR A 134 10.20 3.81 0.12
CA THR A 134 10.68 2.88 -0.90
C THR A 134 9.57 2.51 -1.88
N HIS A 135 8.35 2.24 -1.38
CA HIS A 135 7.21 1.90 -2.22
C HIS A 135 6.85 3.02 -3.18
N VAL A 136 6.78 4.26 -2.68
CA VAL A 136 6.52 5.47 -3.48
C VAL A 136 7.59 5.67 -4.54
N ALA A 137 8.88 5.61 -4.16
CA ALA A 137 9.99 5.83 -5.08
C ALA A 137 10.03 4.77 -6.20
N ILE A 138 9.80 3.50 -5.87
CA ILE A 138 9.69 2.42 -6.87
C ILE A 138 8.54 2.70 -7.83
N LEU A 139 7.36 3.07 -7.34
CA LEU A 139 6.19 3.32 -8.20
C LEU A 139 6.40 4.55 -9.09
N MET A 140 7.10 5.58 -8.62
CA MET A 140 7.54 6.73 -9.44
C MET A 140 8.48 6.28 -10.56
N GLY A 141 9.44 5.39 -10.26
CA GLY A 141 10.35 4.80 -11.26
C GLY A 141 9.61 3.98 -12.32
N VAL A 142 8.65 3.17 -11.90
CA VAL A 142 7.78 2.41 -12.82
C VAL A 142 6.98 3.37 -13.72
N ALA A 143 6.46 4.46 -13.17
CA ALA A 143 5.74 5.47 -13.96
C ALA A 143 6.64 6.12 -15.00
N GLU A 144 7.89 6.46 -14.67
CA GLU A 144 8.85 7.02 -15.60
C GLU A 144 9.15 6.05 -16.77
N ILE A 145 9.49 4.81 -16.44
CA ILE A 145 9.79 3.78 -17.46
C ILE A 145 8.59 3.55 -18.38
N LEU A 146 7.39 3.38 -17.84
CA LEU A 146 6.20 3.11 -18.64
C LEU A 146 5.75 4.33 -19.46
N SER A 147 6.00 5.54 -18.97
CA SER A 147 5.67 6.78 -19.72
C SER A 147 6.51 6.90 -21.01
N GLN A 148 7.76 6.41 -20.99
CA GLN A 148 8.67 6.40 -22.13
C GLN A 148 8.35 5.25 -23.10
N ASN A 149 7.73 4.17 -22.62
CA ASN A 149 7.46 2.94 -23.37
C ASN A 149 5.96 2.63 -23.42
N LYS A 150 5.18 3.49 -24.07
CA LYS A 150 3.70 3.33 -24.16
C LYS A 150 3.25 2.22 -25.12
N ASP A 151 4.14 1.41 -25.68
CA ASP A 151 3.78 0.31 -26.59
C ASP A 151 3.32 -0.95 -25.84
N PHE A 152 2.30 -0.76 -25.02
CA PHE A 152 1.58 -1.84 -24.33
C PHE A 152 0.08 -1.74 -24.59
N ALA A 153 -0.64 -2.82 -24.30
CA ALA A 153 -2.09 -2.88 -24.37
C ALA A 153 -2.70 -2.55 -23.01
N GLY A 154 -3.73 -1.73 -23.00
CA GLY A 154 -4.49 -1.38 -21.79
C GLY A 154 -4.08 -0.06 -21.16
N THR A 155 -4.40 0.06 -19.88
CA THR A 155 -4.16 1.27 -19.08
C THR A 155 -3.50 0.88 -17.76
N VAL A 156 -2.52 1.64 -17.34
CA VAL A 156 -1.94 1.53 -15.99
C VAL A 156 -2.49 2.68 -15.15
N LYS A 157 -3.07 2.35 -14.02
CA LYS A 157 -3.52 3.30 -13.00
C LYS A 157 -2.55 3.26 -11.83
N PHE A 158 -1.80 4.32 -11.61
CA PHE A 158 -0.91 4.50 -10.46
C PHE A 158 -1.73 5.02 -9.29
N ILE A 159 -1.68 4.35 -8.15
CA ILE A 159 -2.44 4.72 -6.94
C ILE A 159 -1.42 4.93 -5.82
N PHE A 160 -1.26 6.18 -5.41
CA PHE A 160 -0.48 6.53 -4.23
C PHE A 160 -1.45 6.76 -3.08
N GLN A 161 -1.50 5.78 -2.18
CA GLN A 161 -2.48 5.67 -1.12
C GLN A 161 -2.02 6.39 0.13
N PRO A 162 -2.85 7.27 0.74
CA PRO A 162 -2.59 7.85 2.06
C PRO A 162 -3.02 6.90 3.18
N ALA A 163 -2.60 7.20 4.40
CA ALA A 163 -3.13 6.66 5.66
C ALA A 163 -3.28 5.13 5.71
N GLU A 164 -2.25 4.40 5.29
CA GLU A 164 -2.22 2.93 5.38
C GLU A 164 -2.08 2.48 6.83
N GLU A 165 -1.26 3.19 7.61
CA GLU A 165 -1.00 2.92 9.04
C GLU A 165 -2.18 3.31 9.96
N GLY A 166 -3.23 3.87 9.37
CA GLY A 166 -4.46 4.26 10.05
C GLY A 166 -4.68 5.75 10.13
N SER A 167 -5.92 6.16 9.87
CA SER A 167 -6.32 7.57 9.92
C SER A 167 -6.29 8.12 11.35
N PRO A 168 -6.07 9.44 11.52
CA PRO A 168 -6.22 10.09 12.82
C PRO A 168 -7.60 9.82 13.44
N PRO A 169 -7.72 9.82 14.78
CA PRO A 169 -8.99 9.61 15.45
C PRO A 169 -10.09 10.57 14.96
N GLY A 170 -11.23 10.01 14.56
CA GLY A 170 -12.37 10.78 14.05
C GLY A 170 -12.32 11.11 12.55
N GLU A 171 -11.26 10.73 11.83
CA GLU A 171 -11.14 10.89 10.40
C GLU A 171 -11.33 9.56 9.66
N GLU A 172 -11.98 9.60 8.50
CA GLU A 172 -11.91 8.51 7.52
C GLU A 172 -10.61 8.66 6.71
N GLY A 173 -10.11 7.58 6.08
CA GLY A 173 -8.93 7.65 5.22
C GLY A 173 -8.52 6.29 4.66
N GLY A 174 -7.31 6.25 4.12
CA GLY A 174 -6.69 5.04 3.60
C GLY A 174 -7.42 4.42 2.42
N ALA A 175 -7.12 3.15 2.17
CA ALA A 175 -7.72 2.41 1.04
C ALA A 175 -9.24 2.39 1.08
N LYS A 176 -9.84 2.31 2.26
CA LYS A 176 -11.31 2.26 2.42
C LYS A 176 -11.97 3.53 1.87
N LEU A 177 -11.42 4.70 2.20
CA LEU A 177 -11.96 5.97 1.69
C LEU A 177 -11.69 6.12 0.19
N MET A 178 -10.50 5.75 -0.30
CA MET A 178 -10.21 5.74 -1.73
C MET A 178 -11.20 4.90 -2.54
N VAL A 179 -11.55 3.70 -2.04
CA VAL A 179 -12.54 2.83 -2.70
C VAL A 179 -13.94 3.46 -2.66
N LYS A 180 -14.32 4.07 -1.53
CA LYS A 180 -15.60 4.79 -1.38
C LYS A 180 -15.70 5.97 -2.37
N GLU A 181 -14.59 6.64 -2.66
CA GLU A 181 -14.47 7.72 -3.64
C GLU A 181 -14.28 7.22 -5.09
N GLY A 182 -14.31 5.91 -5.30
CA GLY A 182 -14.33 5.32 -6.63
C GLY A 182 -12.95 5.17 -7.29
N VAL A 183 -11.87 5.07 -6.53
CA VAL A 183 -10.50 4.94 -7.06
C VAL A 183 -10.33 3.74 -8.00
N LEU A 184 -11.12 2.69 -7.84
CA LEU A 184 -11.11 1.50 -8.70
C LEU A 184 -12.05 1.58 -9.92
N GLU A 185 -12.78 2.69 -10.05
CA GLU A 185 -13.65 3.00 -11.17
C GLU A 185 -12.99 4.06 -12.09
N ASN A 186 -13.53 4.29 -13.24
CA ASN A 186 -13.20 5.37 -14.19
C ASN A 186 -11.69 5.60 -14.47
N PRO A 187 -10.97 4.68 -15.13
CA PRO A 187 -11.46 3.43 -15.70
C PRO A 187 -11.53 2.33 -14.63
N LYS A 188 -12.47 1.40 -14.82
CA LYS A 188 -12.64 0.27 -13.91
C LYS A 188 -11.40 -0.62 -13.93
N VAL A 189 -10.86 -0.91 -12.75
CA VAL A 189 -9.65 -1.72 -12.56
C VAL A 189 -9.99 -3.20 -12.69
N ASP A 190 -9.26 -3.92 -13.53
CA ASP A 190 -9.37 -5.37 -13.70
C ASP A 190 -8.51 -6.15 -12.70
N ALA A 191 -7.34 -5.60 -12.34
CA ALA A 191 -6.44 -6.17 -11.35
C ALA A 191 -5.62 -5.07 -10.68
N ILE A 192 -5.26 -5.27 -9.42
CA ILE A 192 -4.39 -4.36 -8.66
C ILE A 192 -3.22 -5.12 -8.06
N PHE A 193 -2.03 -4.51 -8.12
CA PHE A 193 -0.81 -5.03 -7.54
C PHE A 193 -0.19 -3.98 -6.62
N GLY A 194 0.41 -4.46 -5.54
CA GLY A 194 1.25 -3.69 -4.63
C GLY A 194 2.41 -4.55 -4.18
N LEU A 195 3.47 -3.92 -3.73
CA LEU A 195 4.58 -4.59 -3.08
C LEU A 195 4.73 -4.03 -1.67
N HIS A 196 5.36 -4.80 -0.80
CA HIS A 196 5.80 -4.32 0.50
C HIS A 196 7.22 -4.79 0.75
N ILE A 197 8.11 -3.89 1.16
CA ILE A 197 9.45 -4.30 1.59
C ILE A 197 9.37 -5.08 2.90
N ASN A 198 10.31 -6.02 3.10
CA ASN A 198 10.33 -6.83 4.30
C ASN A 198 11.78 -7.06 4.73
N SER A 199 12.11 -6.67 5.97
CA SER A 199 13.47 -6.82 6.52
C SER A 199 13.92 -8.28 6.65
N GLY A 200 13.00 -9.24 6.70
CA GLY A 200 13.28 -10.67 6.73
C GLY A 200 13.51 -11.30 5.35
N THR A 201 13.34 -10.54 4.26
CA THR A 201 13.53 -11.05 2.89
C THR A 201 14.85 -10.51 2.32
N HIS A 202 15.72 -11.39 1.85
CA HIS A 202 17.00 -10.99 1.25
C HIS A 202 16.80 -10.16 -0.01
N VAL A 203 17.67 -9.17 -0.20
CA VAL A 203 17.73 -8.35 -1.44
C VAL A 203 17.83 -9.25 -2.68
N GLY A 204 17.09 -8.89 -3.72
CA GLY A 204 16.98 -9.68 -4.96
C GLY A 204 15.97 -10.83 -4.92
N LYS A 205 15.27 -11.02 -3.79
CA LYS A 205 14.18 -12.01 -3.67
C LYS A 205 12.83 -11.32 -3.56
N ILE A 206 11.84 -11.87 -4.26
CA ILE A 206 10.44 -11.51 -4.15
C ILE A 206 9.68 -12.74 -3.67
N THR A 207 8.87 -12.58 -2.64
CA THR A 207 8.01 -13.64 -2.11
C THR A 207 6.54 -13.31 -2.40
N TYR A 208 5.76 -14.33 -2.67
CA TYR A 208 4.30 -14.21 -2.82
C TYR A 208 3.62 -15.45 -2.26
N LYS A 209 2.34 -15.32 -1.94
CA LYS A 209 1.52 -16.42 -1.44
C LYS A 209 0.16 -16.41 -2.16
N PRO A 210 -0.27 -17.53 -2.77
CA PRO A 210 -1.63 -17.66 -3.27
C PRO A 210 -2.64 -17.60 -2.12
N GLY A 211 -3.77 -16.93 -2.34
CA GLY A 211 -4.81 -16.72 -1.34
C GLY A 211 -4.49 -15.56 -0.40
N GLY A 212 -4.99 -15.61 0.83
CA GLY A 212 -4.75 -14.57 1.84
C GLY A 212 -3.30 -14.51 2.28
N MET A 213 -2.69 -13.33 2.18
CA MET A 213 -1.29 -13.10 2.54
C MET A 213 -1.15 -12.10 3.69
N MET A 214 -1.90 -10.99 3.63
CA MET A 214 -1.81 -9.91 4.63
C MET A 214 -2.67 -10.22 5.84
N ALA A 215 -2.21 -9.81 7.03
CA ALA A 215 -2.98 -9.87 8.26
C ALA A 215 -4.05 -8.78 8.28
N ALA A 216 -5.17 -9.05 8.94
CA ALA A 216 -6.13 -8.03 9.30
C ALA A 216 -5.85 -7.53 10.72
N SER A 217 -5.96 -6.24 10.94
CA SER A 217 -5.92 -5.66 12.29
C SER A 217 -7.27 -5.08 12.66
N GLN A 218 -7.64 -5.25 13.92
CA GLN A 218 -8.87 -4.67 14.49
C GLN A 218 -8.54 -4.01 15.82
N ARG A 219 -9.11 -2.85 16.06
CA ARG A 219 -9.00 -2.16 17.34
C ARG A 219 -10.33 -2.20 18.06
N PHE A 220 -10.32 -2.59 19.33
CA PHE A 220 -11.45 -2.49 20.23
C PHE A 220 -11.01 -1.87 21.56
N VAL A 221 -11.95 -1.25 22.26
CA VAL A 221 -11.74 -0.62 23.56
C VAL A 221 -12.71 -1.25 24.56
N ILE A 222 -12.19 -1.73 25.68
CA ILE A 222 -12.98 -2.27 26.77
C ILE A 222 -12.89 -1.31 27.96
N ASN A 223 -14.01 -0.71 28.35
CA ASN A 223 -14.10 0.14 29.52
C ASN A 223 -14.61 -0.68 30.68
N ILE A 224 -13.79 -0.84 31.72
CA ILE A 224 -14.13 -1.62 32.91
C ILE A 224 -14.41 -0.66 34.06
N LYS A 225 -15.64 -0.70 34.57
CA LYS A 225 -16.08 0.13 35.69
C LYS A 225 -16.11 -0.70 36.99
N GLY A 226 -15.29 -0.32 37.94
CA GLY A 226 -15.26 -0.91 39.28
C GLY A 226 -16.14 -0.16 40.30
N LYS A 227 -16.06 -0.63 41.53
CA LYS A 227 -16.68 -0.02 42.70
C LYS A 227 -15.64 0.14 43.80
N GLN A 228 -15.41 1.35 44.27
CA GLN A 228 -14.53 1.64 45.40
C GLN A 228 -15.09 1.16 46.72
N ALA A 229 -14.23 0.67 47.62
CA ALA A 229 -14.52 0.38 49.01
C ALA A 229 -13.35 0.80 49.92
N HIS A 230 -13.55 0.80 51.20
CA HIS A 230 -12.49 1.03 52.18
C HIS A 230 -11.47 -0.12 52.15
N GLY A 231 -10.18 0.17 52.28
CA GLY A 231 -9.12 -0.83 52.17
C GLY A 231 -9.22 -2.00 53.16
N SER A 232 -9.86 -1.80 54.32
CA SER A 232 -10.11 -2.87 55.31
C SER A 232 -11.34 -3.71 54.99
N THR A 233 -12.13 -3.37 53.97
CA THR A 233 -13.36 -4.07 53.56
C THR A 233 -13.37 -4.40 52.07
N PRO A 234 -12.32 -5.08 51.53
CA PRO A 234 -12.14 -5.32 50.09
C PRO A 234 -13.31 -6.09 49.46
N TRP A 235 -14.01 -6.91 50.24
CA TRP A 235 -15.20 -7.66 49.78
C TRP A 235 -16.38 -6.78 49.38
N GLN A 236 -16.38 -5.50 49.73
CA GLN A 236 -17.42 -4.52 49.33
C GLN A 236 -17.08 -3.81 48.00
N SER A 237 -15.88 -4.05 47.46
CA SER A 237 -15.39 -3.48 46.22
C SER A 237 -15.72 -4.34 45.01
N VAL A 238 -15.56 -3.76 43.83
CA VAL A 238 -15.42 -4.46 42.57
C VAL A 238 -14.12 -3.96 41.96
N ASP A 239 -13.07 -4.78 42.00
CA ASP A 239 -11.75 -4.38 41.53
C ASP A 239 -11.67 -4.48 40.00
N PRO A 240 -11.53 -3.36 39.28
CA PRO A 240 -11.48 -3.35 37.83
C PRO A 240 -10.12 -3.91 37.31
N ILE A 241 -9.05 -3.88 38.12
CA ILE A 241 -7.73 -4.40 37.74
C ILE A 241 -7.77 -5.93 37.68
N VAL A 242 -8.36 -6.58 38.69
CA VAL A 242 -8.52 -8.05 38.68
C VAL A 242 -9.38 -8.49 37.50
N ALA A 243 -10.50 -7.79 37.26
CA ALA A 243 -11.35 -8.06 36.10
C ALA A 243 -10.58 -7.87 34.76
N SER A 244 -9.79 -6.81 34.64
CA SER A 244 -8.95 -6.54 33.47
C SER A 244 -7.93 -7.67 33.23
N ALA A 245 -7.25 -8.14 34.28
CA ALA A 245 -6.26 -9.22 34.18
C ALA A 245 -6.90 -10.51 33.66
N GLN A 246 -8.09 -10.86 34.11
CA GLN A 246 -8.81 -12.04 33.64
C GLN A 246 -9.25 -11.90 32.18
N ILE A 247 -9.73 -10.72 31.76
CA ILE A 247 -10.09 -10.44 30.38
C ILE A 247 -8.87 -10.54 29.46
N ILE A 248 -7.74 -9.95 29.86
CA ILE A 248 -6.48 -10.03 29.08
C ILE A 248 -6.05 -11.48 28.91
N ASN A 249 -6.02 -12.27 29.99
CA ASN A 249 -5.67 -13.68 29.92
C ASN A 249 -6.64 -14.48 29.04
N GLY A 250 -7.94 -14.24 29.16
CA GLY A 250 -8.96 -14.90 28.34
C GLY A 250 -8.81 -14.58 26.86
N LEU A 251 -8.55 -13.31 26.50
CA LEU A 251 -8.35 -12.89 25.12
C LEU A 251 -7.12 -13.53 24.48
N GLN A 252 -6.03 -13.74 25.25
CA GLN A 252 -4.82 -14.41 24.72
C GLN A 252 -5.11 -15.84 24.27
N THR A 253 -6.06 -16.53 24.90
CA THR A 253 -6.38 -17.91 24.53
C THR A 253 -7.19 -18.04 23.25
N LEU A 254 -7.84 -16.95 22.77
CA LEU A 254 -8.67 -16.97 21.57
C LEU A 254 -7.85 -16.88 20.28
N ILE A 255 -6.69 -16.24 20.31
CA ILE A 255 -5.91 -15.91 19.10
C ILE A 255 -4.57 -16.62 19.07
N SER A 256 -3.89 -16.75 20.23
CA SER A 256 -2.52 -17.27 20.27
C SER A 256 -2.43 -18.79 20.40
N ARG A 257 -3.56 -19.50 20.46
CA ARG A 257 -3.63 -20.93 20.75
C ARG A 257 -4.45 -21.74 19.76
N GLU A 258 -4.93 -21.14 18.67
CA GLU A 258 -5.57 -21.84 17.54
C GLU A 258 -4.64 -21.94 16.34
#